data_f62c1d69a2326d844fe22b200bb1d1f7
#
_entry.id   f62c1d69a2326d844fe22b200bb1d1f7
#
_cell.length_a   1.000
_cell.length_b   1.000
_cell.length_c   1.000
_cell.angle_alpha   90.00
_cell.angle_beta   90.00
_cell.angle_gamma   90.00
#
_symmetry.space_group_name_H-M   'P 1'
#
loop_
_entity.id
_entity.type
_entity.pdbx_description
1 polymer ?
#
loop_
_entity_poly.entity_id
_entity_poly.type
_entity_poly.pdbx_seq_one_letter_code
_entity_poly.pdbx_strand_id
1 'polypeptide(L)'
;MKKVLIATPCLYGKVDAYYVHSLCESIKLGLKHDLALNAVFLANESILPMARNELFGLAVRNDYDHMVFIDDDEYWDPKTLIDILLSPKDVIAVPVVNKGDKKIEYNVYPFTPLQAPDSDGYLLAKKTGTGFLKLSKNVIHDLWNSNPDILFRGKQLKNICEYTYVNDEFVGEDISLCTKISELGYKIWINPTHTVAHRSEEHTS
;
A
#
# COMPACT_ATOMS: atom_id res chain seq x y z
N MET A 1 3.91 -7.58 20.83
CA MET A 1 4.50 -6.96 19.62
C MET A 1 3.58 -7.25 18.44
N LYS A 2 3.05 -6.21 17.77
CA LYS A 2 2.22 -6.37 16.57
C LYS A 2 3.07 -6.80 15.37
N LYS A 3 2.60 -7.76 14.62
CA LYS A 3 3.26 -8.27 13.41
C LYS A 3 2.85 -7.44 12.20
N VAL A 4 3.80 -6.85 11.54
CA VAL A 4 3.57 -6.00 10.35
C VAL A 4 4.27 -6.61 9.14
N LEU A 5 3.54 -6.79 8.05
CA LEU A 5 4.08 -7.15 6.75
C LEU A 5 4.35 -5.89 5.93
N ILE A 6 5.61 -5.65 5.59
CA ILE A 6 5.97 -4.72 4.52
C ILE A 6 5.97 -5.52 3.23
N ALA A 7 4.99 -5.24 2.37
CA ALA A 7 4.66 -6.03 1.19
C ALA A 7 5.11 -5.29 -0.08
N THR A 8 6.20 -5.72 -0.68
CA THR A 8 6.79 -5.04 -1.84
C THR A 8 6.78 -5.94 -3.07
N PRO A 9 5.91 -5.67 -4.06
CA PRO A 9 6.09 -6.21 -5.41
C PRO A 9 7.41 -5.71 -5.99
N CYS A 10 8.24 -6.62 -6.49
CA CYS A 10 9.60 -6.30 -6.94
C CYS A 10 9.96 -7.12 -8.18
N LEU A 11 9.49 -6.68 -9.37
CA LEU A 11 9.58 -7.45 -10.61
C LEU A 11 10.98 -7.99 -10.90
N TYR A 12 12.00 -7.17 -10.74
CA TYR A 12 13.38 -7.53 -11.09
C TYR A 12 14.20 -8.04 -9.89
N GLY A 13 13.58 -8.25 -8.72
CA GLY A 13 14.29 -8.63 -7.50
C GLY A 13 15.30 -7.58 -7.03
N LYS A 14 15.08 -6.31 -7.37
CA LYS A 14 15.95 -5.19 -7.01
C LYS A 14 15.11 -4.12 -6.31
N VAL A 15 15.63 -3.57 -5.26
CA VAL A 15 15.07 -2.41 -4.57
C VAL A 15 16.09 -1.28 -4.56
N ASP A 16 15.62 -0.05 -4.47
CA ASP A 16 16.50 1.11 -4.38
C ASP A 16 17.27 1.14 -3.04
N ALA A 17 18.50 1.68 -3.06
CA ALA A 17 19.31 1.79 -1.84
C ALA A 17 18.67 2.70 -0.78
N TYR A 18 17.95 3.75 -1.20
CA TYR A 18 17.19 4.61 -0.28
C TYR A 18 16.00 3.89 0.33
N TYR A 19 15.31 3.00 -0.44
CA TYR A 19 14.30 2.09 0.09
C TYR A 19 14.89 1.25 1.24
N VAL A 20 16.04 0.59 0.99
CA VAL A 20 16.69 -0.25 2.01
C VAL A 20 17.05 0.55 3.25
N HIS A 21 17.56 1.77 3.08
CA HIS A 21 17.87 2.67 4.20
C HIS A 21 16.61 2.99 5.02
N SER A 22 15.53 3.45 4.37
CA SER A 22 14.25 3.76 5.01
C SER A 22 13.68 2.56 5.76
N LEU A 23 13.75 1.36 5.15
CA LEU A 23 13.29 0.12 5.78
C LEU A 23 14.11 -0.23 7.02
N CYS A 24 15.43 -0.21 6.94
CA CYS A 24 16.31 -0.55 8.07
C CYS A 24 16.08 0.39 9.27
N GLU A 25 15.97 1.69 9.01
CA GLU A 25 15.70 2.65 10.07
C GLU A 25 14.26 2.51 10.63
N SER A 26 13.28 2.19 9.77
CA SER A 26 11.91 1.89 10.21
C SER A 26 11.85 0.64 11.10
N ILE A 27 12.60 -0.42 10.77
CA ILE A 27 12.68 -1.63 11.62
C ILE A 27 13.23 -1.28 13.02
N LYS A 28 14.33 -0.52 13.09
CA LYS A 28 14.92 -0.08 14.36
C LYS A 28 13.94 0.76 15.19
N LEU A 29 13.22 1.68 14.51
CA LEU A 29 12.23 2.53 15.18
C LEU A 29 11.01 1.73 15.61
N GLY A 30 10.53 0.80 14.78
CA GLY A 30 9.38 -0.07 15.06
C GLY A 30 9.54 -0.88 16.32
N LEU A 31 10.75 -1.43 16.57
CA LEU A 31 11.06 -2.18 17.80
C LEU A 31 10.84 -1.36 19.07
N LYS A 32 11.03 -0.03 19.01
CA LYS A 32 10.77 0.86 20.15
C LYS A 32 9.28 1.09 20.43
N HIS A 33 8.41 0.70 19.48
CA HIS A 33 6.97 0.84 19.53
C HIS A 33 6.23 -0.49 19.53
N ASP A 34 6.88 -1.59 19.92
CA ASP A 34 6.32 -2.94 19.94
C ASP A 34 5.78 -3.41 18.57
N LEU A 35 6.41 -2.98 17.47
CA LEU A 35 6.10 -3.37 16.11
C LEU A 35 7.20 -4.30 15.57
N ALA A 36 6.83 -5.50 15.11
CA ALA A 36 7.70 -6.42 14.40
C ALA A 36 7.49 -6.26 12.89
N LEU A 37 8.35 -5.47 12.25
CA LEU A 37 8.31 -5.20 10.81
C LEU A 37 9.01 -6.34 10.06
N ASN A 38 8.28 -7.04 9.20
CA ASN A 38 8.77 -8.13 8.36
C ASN A 38 8.63 -7.73 6.89
N ALA A 39 9.72 -7.54 6.19
CA ALA A 39 9.69 -7.19 4.78
C ALA A 39 9.69 -8.44 3.89
N VAL A 40 8.81 -8.45 2.92
CA VAL A 40 8.75 -9.47 1.87
C VAL A 40 8.78 -8.80 0.51
N PHE A 41 9.81 -9.15 -0.26
CA PHE A 41 10.01 -8.72 -1.63
C PHE A 41 9.53 -9.84 -2.56
N LEU A 42 8.40 -9.65 -3.23
CA LEU A 42 7.88 -10.63 -4.18
C LEU A 42 8.50 -10.38 -5.55
N ALA A 43 9.54 -11.16 -5.88
CA ALA A 43 10.29 -11.04 -7.12
C ALA A 43 9.71 -11.91 -8.25
N ASN A 44 10.05 -11.53 -9.50
CA ASN A 44 9.80 -12.32 -10.71
C ASN A 44 8.31 -12.52 -11.09
N GLU A 45 7.39 -11.72 -10.53
CA GLU A 45 6.00 -11.69 -10.98
C GLU A 45 5.73 -10.41 -11.77
N SER A 46 5.51 -10.57 -13.09
CA SER A 46 5.30 -9.47 -14.02
C SER A 46 3.85 -8.93 -14.03
N ILE A 47 2.93 -9.68 -13.44
CA ILE A 47 1.52 -9.29 -13.35
C ILE A 47 1.28 -8.70 -11.96
N LEU A 48 1.37 -7.39 -11.85
CA LEU A 48 1.31 -6.67 -10.57
C LEU A 48 0.10 -7.05 -9.69
N PRO A 49 -1.15 -7.19 -10.22
CA PRO A 49 -2.26 -7.70 -9.41
C PRO A 49 -1.99 -9.07 -8.79
N MET A 50 -1.34 -9.98 -9.50
CA MET A 50 -1.03 -11.31 -8.99
C MET A 50 0.03 -11.27 -7.89
N ALA A 51 1.04 -10.41 -8.04
CA ALA A 51 2.02 -10.17 -6.98
C ALA A 51 1.33 -9.67 -5.69
N ARG A 52 0.42 -8.70 -5.80
CA ARG A 52 -0.33 -8.19 -4.65
C ARG A 52 -1.26 -9.25 -4.04
N ASN A 53 -1.92 -10.07 -4.86
CA ASN A 53 -2.77 -11.16 -4.38
C ASN A 53 -1.98 -12.24 -3.63
N GLU A 54 -0.76 -12.57 -4.08
CA GLU A 54 0.14 -13.48 -3.33
C GLU A 54 0.52 -12.90 -1.96
N LEU A 55 0.82 -11.59 -1.90
CA LEU A 55 1.16 -10.88 -0.65
C LEU A 55 -0.03 -10.83 0.32
N PHE A 56 -1.27 -10.65 -0.16
CA PHE A 56 -2.47 -10.82 0.67
C PHE A 56 -2.56 -12.23 1.25
N GLY A 57 -2.37 -13.26 0.42
CA GLY A 57 -2.36 -14.65 0.88
C GLY A 57 -1.29 -14.92 1.94
N LEU A 58 -0.12 -14.30 1.81
CA LEU A 58 0.94 -14.39 2.80
C LEU A 58 0.55 -13.69 4.11
N ALA A 59 -0.09 -12.52 4.01
CA ALA A 59 -0.55 -11.77 5.18
C ALA A 59 -1.55 -12.57 6.01
N VAL A 60 -2.53 -13.21 5.35
CA VAL A 60 -3.55 -14.04 6.01
C VAL A 60 -2.94 -15.30 6.63
N ARG A 61 -2.14 -16.06 5.87
CA ARG A 61 -1.56 -17.33 6.36
C ARG A 61 -0.64 -17.16 7.56
N ASN A 62 0.04 -16.01 7.68
CA ASN A 62 0.96 -15.75 8.79
C ASN A 62 0.35 -14.87 9.88
N ASP A 63 -0.93 -14.56 9.79
CA ASP A 63 -1.70 -13.82 10.80
C ASP A 63 -1.06 -12.47 11.16
N TYR A 64 -0.78 -11.63 10.14
CA TYR A 64 -0.27 -10.29 10.35
C TYR A 64 -1.33 -9.33 10.88
N ASP A 65 -0.96 -8.45 11.81
CA ASP A 65 -1.84 -7.41 12.36
C ASP A 65 -2.04 -6.24 11.41
N HIS A 66 -1.01 -5.95 10.61
CA HIS A 66 -1.03 -4.93 9.56
C HIS A 66 -0.27 -5.41 8.33
N MET A 67 -0.69 -4.94 7.17
CA MET A 67 0.08 -5.01 5.93
C MET A 67 0.26 -3.59 5.39
N VAL A 68 1.46 -3.29 4.91
CA VAL A 68 1.75 -2.03 4.21
C VAL A 68 2.33 -2.37 2.85
N PHE A 69 1.62 -2.00 1.79
CA PHE A 69 2.21 -1.99 0.46
C PHE A 69 3.19 -0.83 0.34
N ILE A 70 4.38 -1.10 -0.16
CA ILE A 70 5.39 -0.09 -0.51
C ILE A 70 6.03 -0.54 -1.82
N ASP A 71 6.04 0.31 -2.84
CA ASP A 71 6.64 0.00 -4.13
C ASP A 71 8.18 0.06 -4.03
N ASP A 72 8.88 -0.70 -4.88
CA ASP A 72 10.31 -1.02 -4.75
C ASP A 72 11.28 0.14 -5.04
N ASP A 73 10.75 1.27 -5.54
CA ASP A 73 11.48 2.48 -5.88
C ASP A 73 11.12 3.70 -5.00
N GLU A 74 10.45 3.47 -3.89
CA GLU A 74 10.05 4.50 -2.94
C GLU A 74 11.02 4.64 -1.78
N TYR A 75 11.05 5.83 -1.18
CA TYR A 75 11.77 6.06 0.07
C TYR A 75 11.00 7.04 0.96
N TRP A 76 11.15 6.87 2.27
CA TRP A 76 10.34 7.58 3.26
C TRP A 76 11.13 7.88 4.55
N ASP A 77 10.66 8.86 5.31
CA ASP A 77 11.11 9.05 6.70
C ASP A 77 10.58 7.87 7.55
N PRO A 78 11.41 7.19 8.33
CA PRO A 78 10.99 6.09 9.19
C PRO A 78 9.79 6.43 10.09
N LYS A 79 9.70 7.67 10.55
CA LYS A 79 8.57 8.15 11.33
C LYS A 79 7.24 8.06 10.58
N THR A 80 7.23 8.27 9.27
CA THR A 80 6.04 8.15 8.42
C THR A 80 5.39 6.77 8.57
N LEU A 81 6.18 5.71 8.45
CA LEU A 81 5.67 4.33 8.57
C LEU A 81 5.17 4.04 9.98
N ILE A 82 5.90 4.47 11.00
CA ILE A 82 5.51 4.23 12.40
C ILE A 82 4.22 4.99 12.74
N ASP A 83 4.07 6.24 12.34
CA ASP A 83 2.88 7.04 12.63
C ASP A 83 1.60 6.41 12.04
N ILE A 84 1.64 5.91 10.80
CA ILE A 84 0.47 5.23 10.23
C ILE A 84 0.18 3.88 10.87
N LEU A 85 1.21 3.15 11.34
CA LEU A 85 1.05 1.87 12.02
C LEU A 85 0.48 2.02 13.44
N LEU A 86 0.78 3.13 14.12
CA LEU A 86 0.24 3.44 15.44
C LEU A 86 -1.17 4.02 15.37
N SER A 87 -1.58 4.57 14.23
CA SER A 87 -2.94 5.08 14.04
C SER A 87 -3.98 3.96 14.11
N PRO A 88 -5.11 4.17 14.79
CA PRO A 88 -6.20 3.19 14.89
C PRO A 88 -7.02 3.05 13.60
N LYS A 89 -6.81 3.89 12.59
CA LYS A 89 -7.54 3.84 11.33
C LYS A 89 -7.18 2.57 10.55
N ASP A 90 -8.17 1.92 9.96
CA ASP A 90 -7.99 0.64 9.28
C ASP A 90 -7.21 0.75 7.96
N VAL A 91 -7.50 1.78 7.16
CA VAL A 91 -6.86 2.00 5.86
C VAL A 91 -6.27 3.40 5.81
N ILE A 92 -4.96 3.48 5.61
CA ILE A 92 -4.25 4.77 5.53
C ILE A 92 -3.30 4.75 4.33
N ALA A 93 -3.45 5.74 3.46
CA ALA A 93 -2.48 6.05 2.42
C ALA A 93 -1.59 7.23 2.85
N VAL A 94 -0.33 7.17 2.46
CA VAL A 94 0.56 8.34 2.47
C VAL A 94 0.70 8.83 1.04
N PRO A 95 0.61 10.15 0.78
CA PRO A 95 0.79 10.68 -0.56
C PRO A 95 2.18 10.33 -1.11
N VAL A 96 2.19 9.68 -2.27
CA VAL A 96 3.40 9.41 -3.04
C VAL A 96 3.44 10.37 -4.21
N VAL A 97 4.58 10.98 -4.46
CA VAL A 97 4.76 11.91 -5.59
C VAL A 97 4.71 11.11 -6.90
N ASN A 98 3.83 11.50 -7.82
CA ASN A 98 3.79 10.87 -9.14
C ASN A 98 5.04 11.19 -9.95
N LYS A 99 5.50 10.22 -10.74
CA LYS A 99 6.54 10.44 -11.75
C LYS A 99 5.94 11.29 -12.87
N GLY A 100 6.43 12.52 -13.07
CA GLY A 100 5.91 13.39 -14.13
C GLY A 100 6.54 14.77 -14.19
N ASP A 101 6.41 15.40 -15.35
CA ASP A 101 7.34 16.37 -15.87
C ASP A 101 7.28 17.79 -15.35
N LYS A 102 6.25 18.29 -14.70
CA LYS A 102 6.19 19.75 -14.41
C LYS A 102 5.33 20.18 -13.23
N LYS A 103 4.50 19.30 -12.71
CA LYS A 103 3.68 19.57 -11.52
C LYS A 103 3.86 18.44 -10.52
N ILE A 104 4.04 18.80 -9.27
CA ILE A 104 3.99 17.82 -8.20
C ILE A 104 2.55 17.35 -8.09
N GLU A 105 2.30 16.13 -8.52
CA GLU A 105 1.02 15.44 -8.36
C GLU A 105 1.22 14.25 -7.43
N TYR A 106 0.17 13.88 -6.73
CA TYR A 106 0.19 12.78 -5.79
C TYR A 106 -0.78 11.68 -6.22
N ASN A 107 -0.46 10.45 -5.90
CA ASN A 107 -1.28 9.27 -6.18
C ASN A 107 -2.52 9.12 -5.26
N VAL A 108 -2.96 10.19 -4.63
CA VAL A 108 -4.13 10.22 -3.74
C VAL A 108 -5.21 11.13 -4.29
N TYR A 109 -6.46 10.68 -4.22
CA TYR A 109 -7.62 11.37 -4.78
C TYR A 109 -8.65 11.63 -3.69
N PRO A 110 -8.62 12.81 -3.06
CA PRO A 110 -9.62 13.17 -2.05
C PRO A 110 -11.01 13.37 -2.68
N PHE A 111 -12.03 13.46 -1.84
CA PHE A 111 -13.36 13.85 -2.31
C PHE A 111 -13.39 15.29 -2.80
N THR A 112 -14.25 15.56 -3.80
CA THR A 112 -14.49 16.92 -4.32
C THR A 112 -15.94 17.30 -4.04
N PRO A 113 -16.22 18.39 -3.28
CA PRO A 113 -15.25 19.31 -2.68
C PRO A 113 -14.43 18.64 -1.57
N LEU A 114 -13.24 19.18 -1.30
CA LEU A 114 -12.35 18.66 -0.25
C LEU A 114 -13.06 18.74 1.11
N GLN A 115 -13.13 17.62 1.79
CA GLN A 115 -13.68 17.56 3.16
C GLN A 115 -12.65 18.09 4.17
N ALA A 116 -13.14 18.63 5.26
CA ALA A 116 -12.25 19.03 6.35
C ALA A 116 -11.52 17.81 6.94
N PRO A 117 -10.28 17.97 7.39
CA PRO A 117 -9.58 16.92 8.13
C PRO A 117 -10.37 16.51 9.37
N ASP A 118 -10.21 15.26 9.78
CA ASP A 118 -10.75 14.81 11.05
C ASP A 118 -9.94 15.37 12.26
N SER A 119 -10.32 14.98 13.48
CA SER A 119 -9.65 15.44 14.72
C SER A 119 -8.15 15.10 14.76
N ASP A 120 -7.72 14.10 14.05
CA ASP A 120 -6.32 13.64 14.00
C ASP A 120 -5.57 14.21 12.78
N GLY A 121 -6.22 15.05 11.98
CA GLY A 121 -5.64 15.71 10.81
C GLY A 121 -5.68 14.87 9.53
N TYR A 122 -6.38 13.74 9.50
CA TYR A 122 -6.50 12.89 8.32
C TYR A 122 -7.60 13.38 7.37
N LEU A 123 -7.36 13.25 6.08
CA LEU A 123 -8.33 13.54 5.02
C LEU A 123 -8.97 12.25 4.50
N LEU A 124 -10.25 12.30 4.12
CA LEU A 124 -10.90 11.20 3.43
C LEU A 124 -10.49 11.18 1.96
N ALA A 125 -10.13 10.00 1.46
CA ALA A 125 -9.90 9.74 0.06
C ALA A 125 -11.04 8.96 -0.57
N LYS A 126 -11.35 9.28 -1.83
CA LYS A 126 -12.21 8.48 -2.68
C LYS A 126 -11.46 7.25 -3.19
N LYS A 127 -10.19 7.42 -3.52
CA LYS A 127 -9.27 6.40 -4.03
C LYS A 127 -7.81 6.83 -3.83
N THR A 128 -6.89 5.89 -3.92
CA THR A 128 -5.46 6.12 -3.80
C THR A 128 -4.69 5.07 -4.60
N GLY A 129 -3.45 5.37 -4.95
CA GLY A 129 -2.49 4.34 -5.34
C GLY A 129 -2.11 3.44 -4.17
N THR A 130 -1.45 2.35 -4.48
CA THR A 130 -1.01 1.35 -3.50
C THR A 130 0.48 1.46 -3.14
N GLY A 131 1.17 2.47 -3.65
CA GLY A 131 2.61 2.67 -3.43
C GLY A 131 2.95 2.78 -1.94
N PHE A 132 2.12 3.46 -1.13
CA PHE A 132 2.30 3.49 0.32
C PHE A 132 0.93 3.40 1.02
N LEU A 133 0.44 2.17 1.19
CA LEU A 133 -0.90 1.89 1.70
C LEU A 133 -0.89 0.89 2.85
N LYS A 134 -1.31 1.34 4.04
CA LYS A 134 -1.50 0.50 5.23
C LYS A 134 -2.91 -0.07 5.25
N LEU A 135 -3.02 -1.36 5.54
CA LEU A 135 -4.25 -2.10 5.81
C LEU A 135 -4.18 -2.77 7.19
N SER A 136 -5.26 -2.69 7.96
CA SER A 136 -5.39 -3.44 9.22
C SER A 136 -5.74 -4.91 8.97
N LYS A 137 -5.57 -5.75 9.98
CA LYS A 137 -5.93 -7.17 9.95
C LYS A 137 -7.38 -7.39 9.52
N ASN A 138 -8.32 -6.59 10.01
CA ASN A 138 -9.74 -6.74 9.67
C ASN A 138 -9.95 -6.54 8.16
N VAL A 139 -9.40 -5.48 7.59
CA VAL A 139 -9.48 -5.21 6.14
C VAL A 139 -8.87 -6.33 5.32
N ILE A 140 -7.70 -6.84 5.73
CA ILE A 140 -7.00 -7.93 5.05
C ILE A 140 -7.88 -9.18 5.01
N HIS A 141 -8.46 -9.57 6.16
CA HIS A 141 -9.31 -10.76 6.27
C HIS A 141 -10.66 -10.59 5.55
N ASP A 142 -11.30 -9.42 5.64
CA ASP A 142 -12.57 -9.16 4.97
C ASP A 142 -12.41 -9.15 3.44
N LEU A 143 -11.33 -8.53 2.92
CA LEU A 143 -10.98 -8.63 1.50
C LEU A 143 -10.71 -10.08 1.09
N TRP A 144 -9.98 -10.84 1.89
CA TRP A 144 -9.69 -12.24 1.59
C TRP A 144 -10.96 -13.09 1.54
N ASN A 145 -11.87 -12.90 2.48
CA ASN A 145 -13.09 -13.71 2.57
C ASN A 145 -14.17 -13.34 1.55
N SER A 146 -14.24 -12.06 1.14
CA SER A 146 -15.27 -11.56 0.23
C SER A 146 -14.94 -11.72 -1.26
N ASN A 147 -13.68 -12.02 -1.60
CA ASN A 147 -13.28 -12.11 -2.99
C ASN A 147 -13.21 -13.56 -3.49
N PRO A 148 -13.49 -13.81 -4.79
CA PRO A 148 -13.49 -15.15 -5.37
C PRO A 148 -12.09 -15.77 -5.42
N ASP A 149 -12.06 -17.11 -5.37
CA ASP A 149 -10.83 -17.86 -5.61
C ASP A 149 -10.43 -17.80 -7.09
N ILE A 150 -9.14 -17.70 -7.33
CA ILE A 150 -8.53 -17.83 -8.66
C ILE A 150 -7.37 -18.81 -8.62
N LEU A 151 -7.16 -19.52 -9.71
CA LEU A 151 -5.99 -20.38 -9.90
C LEU A 151 -4.98 -19.65 -10.80
N PHE A 152 -3.81 -19.38 -10.25
CA PHE A 152 -2.74 -18.73 -10.99
C PHE A 152 -1.43 -19.52 -10.86
N ARG A 153 -0.91 -20.04 -11.98
CA ARG A 153 0.33 -20.84 -12.03
C ARG A 153 0.37 -21.97 -10.98
N GLY A 154 -0.75 -22.65 -10.78
CA GLY A 154 -0.89 -23.74 -9.80
C GLY A 154 -1.06 -23.27 -8.34
N LYS A 155 -1.07 -21.99 -8.07
CA LYS A 155 -1.36 -21.42 -6.74
C LYS A 155 -2.81 -20.98 -6.67
N GLN A 156 -3.48 -21.33 -5.57
CA GLN A 156 -4.82 -20.81 -5.27
C GLN A 156 -4.69 -19.49 -4.54
N LEU A 157 -5.25 -18.43 -5.12
CA LEU A 157 -5.22 -17.07 -4.62
C LEU A 157 -6.64 -16.51 -4.54
N LYS A 158 -6.81 -15.34 -3.94
CA LYS A 158 -8.04 -14.54 -4.03
C LYS A 158 -7.86 -13.42 -5.04
N ASN A 159 -8.92 -13.13 -5.82
CA ASN A 159 -8.91 -12.04 -6.82
C ASN A 159 -9.21 -10.69 -6.15
N ILE A 160 -8.34 -10.23 -5.26
CA ILE A 160 -8.49 -8.99 -4.51
C ILE A 160 -8.07 -7.79 -5.38
N CYS A 161 -6.87 -7.86 -5.95
CA CYS A 161 -6.35 -6.88 -6.88
C CYS A 161 -6.53 -7.39 -8.30
N GLU A 162 -7.10 -6.60 -9.17
CA GLU A 162 -7.35 -6.96 -10.57
C GLU A 162 -7.39 -5.73 -11.48
N TYR A 163 -7.01 -5.91 -12.73
CA TYR A 163 -7.37 -4.96 -13.78
C TYR A 163 -8.81 -5.20 -14.21
N THR A 164 -9.59 -4.15 -14.33
CA THR A 164 -11.00 -4.25 -14.71
C THR A 164 -11.41 -3.13 -15.66
N TYR A 165 -12.63 -3.18 -16.15
CA TYR A 165 -13.23 -2.12 -16.96
C TYR A 165 -14.52 -1.66 -16.32
N VAL A 166 -14.71 -0.35 -16.22
CA VAL A 166 -15.95 0.28 -15.74
C VAL A 166 -16.39 1.28 -16.79
N ASN A 167 -17.59 1.08 -17.38
CA ASN A 167 -18.11 1.91 -18.49
C ASN A 167 -17.10 2.04 -19.66
N ASP A 168 -16.50 0.91 -20.05
CA ASP A 168 -15.47 0.81 -21.11
C ASP A 168 -14.13 1.52 -20.81
N GLU A 169 -13.97 2.09 -19.62
CA GLU A 169 -12.70 2.66 -19.15
C GLU A 169 -11.88 1.62 -18.38
N PHE A 170 -10.58 1.56 -18.71
CA PHE A 170 -9.63 0.70 -17.97
C PHE A 170 -9.43 1.22 -16.55
N VAL A 171 -9.51 0.32 -15.59
CA VAL A 171 -9.33 0.60 -14.15
C VAL A 171 -8.15 -0.23 -13.64
N GLY A 172 -7.15 0.45 -13.08
CA GLY A 172 -5.98 -0.17 -12.47
C GLY A 172 -6.33 -0.97 -11.20
N GLU A 173 -5.42 -1.83 -10.80
CA GLU A 173 -5.61 -2.73 -9.65
C GLU A 173 -5.71 -1.98 -8.31
N ASP A 174 -5.07 -0.83 -8.22
CA ASP A 174 -5.12 0.08 -7.06
C ASP A 174 -6.52 0.67 -6.85
N ILE A 175 -7.12 1.15 -7.94
CA ILE A 175 -8.47 1.71 -7.91
C ILE A 175 -9.52 0.60 -7.70
N SER A 176 -9.32 -0.58 -8.29
CA SER A 176 -10.15 -1.76 -8.05
C SER A 176 -10.10 -2.16 -6.57
N LEU A 177 -8.91 -2.20 -5.96
CA LEU A 177 -8.75 -2.45 -4.53
C LEU A 177 -9.48 -1.42 -3.67
N CYS A 178 -9.34 -0.12 -3.98
CA CYS A 178 -10.03 0.96 -3.26
C CYS A 178 -11.55 0.82 -3.33
N THR A 179 -12.09 0.40 -4.48
CA THR A 179 -13.52 0.13 -4.65
C THR A 179 -13.98 -0.99 -3.73
N LYS A 180 -13.29 -2.12 -3.72
CA LYS A 180 -13.61 -3.27 -2.84
C LYS A 180 -13.51 -2.91 -1.35
N ILE A 181 -12.50 -2.12 -0.96
CA ILE A 181 -12.38 -1.59 0.41
C ILE A 181 -13.61 -0.76 0.80
N SER A 182 -14.05 0.12 -0.10
CA SER A 182 -15.21 0.99 0.13
C SER A 182 -16.52 0.21 0.16
N GLU A 183 -16.69 -0.82 -0.68
CA GLU A 183 -17.85 -1.71 -0.70
C GLU A 183 -17.99 -2.53 0.60
N LEU A 184 -16.87 -2.83 1.26
CA LEU A 184 -16.84 -3.44 2.59
C LEU A 184 -17.14 -2.44 3.73
N GLY A 185 -17.38 -1.16 3.40
CA GLY A 185 -17.71 -0.11 4.37
C GLY A 185 -16.52 0.57 5.03
N TYR A 186 -15.29 0.23 4.64
CA TYR A 186 -14.09 0.88 5.16
C TYR A 186 -13.85 2.25 4.52
N LYS A 187 -13.36 3.18 5.34
CA LYS A 187 -12.93 4.50 4.88
C LYS A 187 -11.44 4.49 4.56
N ILE A 188 -11.07 5.10 3.45
CA ILE A 188 -9.67 5.30 3.08
C ILE A 188 -9.25 6.69 3.57
N TRP A 189 -8.22 6.72 4.40
CA TRP A 189 -7.68 7.93 4.98
C TRP A 189 -6.35 8.31 4.34
N ILE A 190 -6.12 9.59 4.13
CA ILE A 190 -4.83 10.14 3.72
C ILE A 190 -4.18 10.77 4.93
N ASN A 191 -2.91 10.43 5.19
CA ASN A 191 -2.09 11.20 6.11
C ASN A 191 -1.38 12.33 5.34
N PRO A 192 -1.85 13.60 5.43
CA PRO A 192 -1.28 14.70 4.65
C PRO A 192 0.00 15.28 5.27
N THR A 193 0.38 14.85 6.48
CA THR A 193 1.57 15.38 7.18
C THR A 193 2.86 14.75 6.71
N HIS A 194 2.77 13.66 5.95
CA HIS A 194 3.90 12.93 5.40
C HIS A 194 3.78 12.82 3.89
N THR A 195 4.91 12.71 3.23
CA THR A 195 5.01 12.38 1.80
C THR A 195 6.06 11.32 1.58
N VAL A 196 5.86 10.50 0.56
CA VAL A 196 6.80 9.50 0.10
C VAL A 196 7.32 9.96 -1.25
N ALA A 197 8.62 9.84 -1.45
CA ALA A 197 9.25 10.23 -2.69
C ALA A 197 9.62 8.99 -3.52
N HIS A 198 9.51 9.13 -4.84
CA HIS A 198 10.10 8.20 -5.78
C HIS A 198 11.55 8.60 -6.07
N ARG A 199 12.34 7.63 -6.48
CA ARG A 199 13.58 7.91 -7.17
C ARG A 199 13.25 8.64 -8.46
N SER A 200 13.64 9.92 -8.58
CA SER A 200 13.61 10.60 -9.86
C SER A 200 14.66 9.96 -10.78
N GLU A 201 14.30 9.66 -12.03
CA GLU A 201 15.26 9.25 -13.06
C GLU A 201 16.14 10.42 -13.54
N GLU A 202 16.42 11.38 -12.67
CA GLU A 202 17.29 12.51 -12.95
C GLU A 202 18.78 12.13 -12.86
N HIS A 203 19.23 11.12 -13.57
CA HIS A 203 20.66 10.97 -13.90
C HIS A 203 20.83 10.06 -15.11
N THR A 204 20.28 10.48 -16.27
CA THR A 204 20.83 10.09 -17.57
C THR A 204 21.06 11.35 -18.38
N SER A 205 22.16 11.99 -18.09
CA SER A 205 22.81 12.93 -19.02
C SER A 205 24.28 12.52 -19.15
#